data_d20866f43362388be8219d27c2be0934
#
_entry.id   d20866f43362388be8219d27c2be0934
#
_cell.length_a   1.000
_cell.length_b   1.000
_cell.length_c   1.000
_cell.angle_alpha   90.00
_cell.angle_beta   90.00
_cell.angle_gamma   90.00
#
_symmetry.space_group_name_H-M   'P 1'
#
loop_
_entity.id
_entity.type
_entity.pdbx_description
1 polymer ?
#
loop_
_entity_poly.entity_id
_entity_poly.type
_entity_poly.pdbx_seq_one_letter_code
_entity_poly.pdbx_strand_id
1 'polypeptide(L)'
;MTETPRRRVPDSPPGRRAVLKLTVGVALTLPVAHFVNAQDDNRRKARPQTNDRLVFAGGDRKGQLITLADLPAGGPPLTAYPMEPTANVVRDDSRLNQILLVRLDPNRLNGDTRARAADGIVAYSAVCTHTGCDVWDWQPASGTIKCPCHFSEFDLKESARVLNGPAPRRLPALPLKVVDGAPTVAGGFVGRPGFETGGG
;
A
#
# COMPACT_ATOMS: atom_id res chain seq x y z
N MET A 1 -13.16 104.38 -9.06
CA MET A 1 -12.11 104.41 -8.02
C MET A 1 -12.62 103.62 -6.83
N THR A 2 -12.33 102.36 -6.79
CA THR A 2 -12.75 101.54 -5.64
C THR A 2 -11.64 100.51 -5.43
N GLU A 3 -10.92 100.66 -4.40
CA GLU A 3 -9.88 99.76 -3.87
C GLU A 3 -10.50 98.52 -3.32
N THR A 4 -9.96 97.35 -3.75
CA THR A 4 -10.35 96.09 -3.22
C THR A 4 -9.41 95.64 -2.12
N PRO A 5 -9.88 95.27 -0.87
CA PRO A 5 -9.02 94.86 0.20
C PRO A 5 -8.47 93.46 -0.02
N ARG A 6 -7.17 93.29 0.26
CA ARG A 6 -6.45 92.00 0.24
C ARG A 6 -6.91 91.13 1.44
N ARG A 7 -7.37 89.93 1.12
CA ARG A 7 -7.65 88.88 2.08
C ARG A 7 -6.33 88.24 2.57
N ARG A 8 -6.12 88.25 3.90
CA ARG A 8 -5.04 87.47 4.57
C ARG A 8 -5.41 86.01 4.52
N VAL A 9 -4.42 85.17 4.14
CA VAL A 9 -4.47 83.71 4.26
C VAL A 9 -4.02 83.35 5.65
N PRO A 10 -4.73 82.50 6.39
CA PRO A 10 -4.28 82.02 7.71
C PRO A 10 -3.25 80.90 7.52
N ASP A 11 -2.16 80.97 8.30
CA ASP A 11 -1.13 79.96 8.40
C ASP A 11 -1.72 78.63 8.92
N SER A 12 -1.48 77.58 8.13
CA SER A 12 -1.81 76.23 8.55
C SER A 12 -0.78 75.69 9.56
N PRO A 13 -1.20 75.00 10.62
CA PRO A 13 -0.27 74.38 11.55
C PRO A 13 0.44 73.18 10.95
N PRO A 14 1.66 72.83 11.41
CA PRO A 14 2.46 71.73 10.86
C PRO A 14 1.78 70.40 11.10
N GLY A 15 1.55 69.65 10.03
CA GLY A 15 0.96 68.31 10.04
C GLY A 15 1.81 67.31 10.84
N ARG A 16 1.17 66.69 11.80
CA ARG A 16 1.71 65.54 12.52
C ARG A 16 2.01 64.44 11.50
N ARG A 17 3.30 64.12 11.33
CA ARG A 17 3.73 62.91 10.59
C ARG A 17 3.19 61.70 11.31
N ALA A 18 2.14 61.10 10.75
CA ALA A 18 1.71 59.76 11.13
C ALA A 18 2.79 58.77 10.69
N VAL A 19 3.56 58.28 11.66
CA VAL A 19 4.48 57.14 11.46
C VAL A 19 3.62 55.88 11.34
N LEU A 20 3.38 55.47 10.13
CA LEU A 20 2.79 54.16 9.84
C LEU A 20 3.82 53.12 10.27
N LYS A 21 3.64 52.50 11.45
CA LYS A 21 4.39 51.31 11.84
C LYS A 21 3.89 50.15 10.99
N LEU A 22 4.65 49.86 9.93
CA LEU A 22 4.47 48.65 9.13
C LEU A 22 4.92 47.46 10.00
N THR A 23 3.98 46.81 10.69
CA THR A 23 4.24 45.50 11.29
C THR A 23 4.33 44.50 10.13
N VAL A 24 5.57 44.16 9.75
CA VAL A 24 5.83 43.02 8.88
C VAL A 24 5.49 41.79 9.71
N GLY A 25 4.28 41.28 9.50
CA GLY A 25 3.88 39.96 9.99
C GLY A 25 4.68 38.95 9.19
N VAL A 26 5.74 38.38 9.78
CA VAL A 26 6.38 37.18 9.26
C VAL A 26 5.36 36.06 9.45
N ALA A 27 4.55 35.79 8.44
CA ALA A 27 3.78 34.59 8.38
C ALA A 27 4.76 33.42 8.28
N LEU A 28 4.92 32.69 9.42
CA LEU A 28 5.60 31.41 9.42
C LEU A 28 4.76 30.45 8.59
N THR A 29 4.96 30.44 7.30
CA THR A 29 4.47 29.39 6.42
C THR A 29 5.34 28.16 6.70
N LEU A 30 4.97 27.37 7.71
CA LEU A 30 5.53 26.05 7.88
C LEU A 30 5.22 25.25 6.61
N PRO A 31 6.20 24.56 6.01
CA PRO A 31 5.98 23.84 4.76
C PRO A 31 5.05 22.64 5.02
N VAL A 32 3.76 22.82 4.80
CA VAL A 32 2.73 21.77 4.87
C VAL A 32 3.12 20.58 3.98
N ALA A 33 3.85 20.85 2.89
CA ALA A 33 4.32 19.82 1.95
C ALA A 33 5.20 18.73 2.58
N HIS A 34 6.01 19.04 3.59
CA HIS A 34 6.86 18.04 4.25
C HIS A 34 6.07 17.08 5.14
N PHE A 35 4.98 17.52 5.73
CA PHE A 35 4.12 16.67 6.56
C PHE A 35 3.30 15.69 5.70
N VAL A 36 2.86 16.09 4.53
CA VAL A 36 2.12 15.22 3.60
C VAL A 36 3.02 14.10 3.09
N ASN A 37 4.25 14.39 2.67
CA ASN A 37 5.19 13.39 2.19
C ASN A 37 5.55 12.35 3.29
N ALA A 38 5.81 12.79 4.52
CA ALA A 38 6.14 11.88 5.62
C ALA A 38 4.97 10.94 6.00
N GLN A 39 3.73 11.40 5.88
CA GLN A 39 2.55 10.57 6.09
C GLN A 39 2.39 9.52 4.99
N ASP A 40 2.60 9.89 3.74
CA ASP A 40 2.49 8.96 2.60
C ASP A 40 3.62 7.92 2.63
N ASP A 41 4.84 8.30 2.99
CA ASP A 41 5.96 7.37 3.20
C ASP A 41 5.65 6.33 4.28
N ASN A 42 5.07 6.76 5.41
CA ASN A 42 4.65 5.83 6.46
C ASN A 42 3.53 4.90 6.00
N ARG A 43 2.56 5.40 5.22
CA ARG A 43 1.48 4.59 4.65
C ARG A 43 2.00 3.57 3.65
N ARG A 44 2.95 3.95 2.79
CA ARG A 44 3.57 3.07 1.81
C ARG A 44 4.37 1.92 2.45
N LYS A 45 5.00 2.17 3.63
CA LYS A 45 5.73 1.16 4.42
C LYS A 45 4.83 0.28 5.27
N ALA A 46 3.65 0.76 5.62
CA ALA A 46 2.74 0.04 6.50
C ALA A 46 2.38 -1.35 5.95
N ARG A 47 2.21 -2.31 6.83
CA ARG A 47 1.73 -3.66 6.48
C ARG A 47 0.31 -3.60 5.94
N PRO A 48 -0.14 -4.65 5.19
CA PRO A 48 -1.52 -4.75 4.74
C PRO A 48 -2.50 -4.52 5.89
N GLN A 49 -3.50 -3.68 5.66
CA GLN A 49 -4.53 -3.32 6.63
C GLN A 49 -5.89 -3.85 6.16
N THR A 50 -6.78 -4.07 7.10
CA THR A 50 -8.18 -4.41 6.80
C THR A 50 -8.80 -3.34 5.90
N ASN A 51 -9.50 -3.78 4.86
CA ASN A 51 -10.11 -2.99 3.78
C ASN A 51 -9.13 -2.42 2.74
N ASP A 52 -7.84 -2.68 2.82
CA ASP A 52 -6.95 -2.39 1.69
C ASP A 52 -7.45 -3.14 0.44
N ARG A 53 -7.47 -2.46 -0.70
CA ARG A 53 -7.70 -3.07 -2.01
C ARG A 53 -6.40 -3.66 -2.53
N LEU A 54 -6.48 -4.56 -3.49
CA LEU A 54 -5.30 -5.15 -4.10
C LEU A 54 -5.11 -4.61 -5.50
N VAL A 55 -3.89 -4.17 -5.81
CA VAL A 55 -3.51 -3.61 -7.12
C VAL A 55 -2.38 -4.42 -7.74
N PHE A 56 -2.29 -4.43 -9.07
CA PHE A 56 -1.21 -5.09 -9.78
C PHE A 56 0.15 -4.54 -9.36
N ALA A 57 1.09 -5.43 -9.02
CA ALA A 57 2.45 -5.04 -8.61
C ALA A 57 3.34 -4.61 -9.78
N GLY A 58 3.05 -5.04 -11.01
CA GLY A 58 3.88 -4.77 -12.17
C GLY A 58 3.15 -4.91 -13.51
N GLY A 59 3.91 -4.83 -14.61
CA GLY A 59 3.40 -4.86 -15.97
C GLY A 59 2.65 -3.59 -16.36
N ASP A 60 1.95 -3.63 -17.50
CA ASP A 60 1.20 -2.49 -18.06
C ASP A 60 0.03 -2.04 -17.17
N ARG A 61 -0.38 -2.91 -16.24
CA ARG A 61 -1.48 -2.66 -15.31
C ARG A 61 -1.03 -2.29 -13.90
N LYS A 62 0.26 -1.99 -13.70
CA LYS A 62 0.79 -1.61 -12.38
C LYS A 62 -0.05 -0.51 -11.73
N GLY A 63 -0.47 -0.75 -10.47
CA GLY A 63 -1.30 0.18 -9.70
C GLY A 63 -2.80 0.14 -10.03
N GLN A 64 -3.23 -0.60 -11.05
CA GLN A 64 -4.66 -0.79 -11.34
C GLN A 64 -5.26 -1.81 -10.36
N LEU A 65 -6.54 -1.61 -10.02
CA LEU A 65 -7.29 -2.50 -9.15
C LEU A 65 -7.42 -3.90 -9.75
N ILE A 66 -7.18 -4.93 -8.95
CA ILE A 66 -7.44 -6.32 -9.29
C ILE A 66 -8.90 -6.64 -8.95
N THR A 67 -9.59 -7.24 -9.92
CA THR A 67 -10.99 -7.71 -9.79
C THR A 67 -11.06 -9.23 -9.85
N LEU A 68 -12.23 -9.80 -9.56
CA LEU A 68 -12.46 -11.24 -9.70
C LEU A 68 -12.26 -11.74 -11.13
N ALA A 69 -12.52 -10.90 -12.13
CA ALA A 69 -12.34 -11.24 -13.54
C ALA A 69 -10.86 -11.40 -13.93
N ASP A 70 -9.95 -10.79 -13.19
CA ASP A 70 -8.51 -10.88 -13.43
C ASP A 70 -7.90 -12.19 -12.89
N LEU A 71 -8.67 -12.96 -12.11
CA LEU A 71 -8.22 -14.17 -11.43
C LEU A 71 -8.97 -15.39 -11.96
N PRO A 72 -8.53 -15.97 -13.11
CA PRO A 72 -9.15 -17.19 -13.64
C PRO A 72 -8.96 -18.36 -12.68
N ALA A 73 -9.94 -19.26 -12.66
CA ALA A 73 -9.85 -20.48 -11.85
C ALA A 73 -8.65 -21.34 -12.29
N GLY A 74 -7.82 -21.77 -11.34
CA GLY A 74 -6.64 -22.57 -11.62
C GLY A 74 -5.38 -21.75 -11.95
N GLY A 75 -5.41 -20.43 -11.83
CA GLY A 75 -4.27 -19.54 -12.10
C GLY A 75 -4.14 -19.14 -13.56
N PRO A 76 -3.06 -18.45 -13.99
CA PRO A 76 -1.81 -18.23 -13.24
C PRO A 76 -1.97 -17.27 -12.06
N PRO A 77 -1.06 -17.35 -11.07
CA PRO A 77 -1.02 -16.40 -9.97
C PRO A 77 -0.71 -14.98 -10.43
N LEU A 78 -1.26 -13.99 -9.73
CA LEU A 78 -0.93 -12.58 -9.87
C LEU A 78 -0.09 -12.11 -8.68
N THR A 79 0.80 -11.16 -8.93
CA THR A 79 1.52 -10.44 -7.89
C THR A 79 0.86 -9.08 -7.66
N ALA A 80 0.57 -8.78 -6.40
CA ALA A 80 -0.18 -7.59 -5.98
C ALA A 80 0.53 -6.84 -4.86
N TYR A 81 0.16 -5.56 -4.71
CA TYR A 81 0.37 -4.79 -3.49
C TYR A 81 -0.95 -4.35 -2.88
N PRO A 82 -1.04 -4.21 -1.55
CA PRO A 82 -2.20 -3.60 -0.91
C PRO A 82 -2.21 -2.09 -1.17
N MET A 83 -3.40 -1.52 -1.30
CA MET A 83 -3.62 -0.09 -1.49
C MET A 83 -4.67 0.41 -0.50
N GLU A 84 -4.34 1.42 0.25
CA GLU A 84 -5.30 2.13 1.10
C GLU A 84 -6.34 2.86 0.23
N PRO A 85 -7.64 2.53 0.33
CA PRO A 85 -8.63 3.04 -0.63
C PRO A 85 -8.95 4.53 -0.42
N THR A 86 -8.83 5.06 0.79
CA THR A 86 -9.19 6.46 1.11
C THR A 86 -8.20 7.46 0.51
N ALA A 87 -6.91 7.16 0.59
CA ALA A 87 -5.85 8.03 0.09
C ALA A 87 -5.27 7.55 -1.25
N ASN A 88 -5.71 6.39 -1.78
CA ASN A 88 -5.14 5.72 -2.95
C ASN A 88 -3.62 5.48 -2.83
N VAL A 89 -3.14 5.22 -1.63
CA VAL A 89 -1.72 4.99 -1.37
C VAL A 89 -1.41 3.51 -1.46
N VAL A 90 -0.58 3.12 -2.43
CA VAL A 90 -0.09 1.75 -2.58
C VAL A 90 1.02 1.49 -1.55
N ARG A 91 0.92 0.39 -0.80
CA ARG A 91 1.90 -0.01 0.23
C ARG A 91 3.07 -0.79 -0.39
N ASP A 92 3.77 -0.17 -1.34
CA ASP A 92 4.80 -0.80 -2.18
C ASP A 92 6.25 -0.49 -1.74
N ASP A 93 6.44 0.28 -0.68
CA ASP A 93 7.78 0.64 -0.17
C ASP A 93 8.43 -0.47 0.69
N SER A 94 7.78 -1.63 0.75
CA SER A 94 8.32 -2.83 1.36
C SER A 94 8.01 -4.05 0.51
N ARG A 95 9.04 -4.77 0.06
CA ARG A 95 8.87 -6.08 -0.61
C ARG A 95 8.06 -7.08 0.22
N LEU A 96 8.11 -6.95 1.55
CA LEU A 96 7.36 -7.82 2.46
C LEU A 96 5.84 -7.59 2.41
N ASN A 97 5.38 -6.58 1.67
CA ASN A 97 3.96 -6.34 1.38
C ASN A 97 3.52 -6.95 0.05
N GLN A 98 4.45 -7.55 -0.70
CA GLN A 98 4.15 -8.22 -1.96
C GLN A 98 3.33 -9.49 -1.70
N ILE A 99 2.23 -9.61 -2.43
CA ILE A 99 1.21 -10.63 -2.25
C ILE A 99 1.09 -11.46 -3.52
N LEU A 100 1.08 -12.77 -3.36
CA LEU A 100 0.73 -13.73 -4.39
C LEU A 100 -0.77 -14.04 -4.29
N LEU A 101 -1.51 -13.86 -5.38
CA LEU A 101 -2.94 -14.17 -5.49
C LEU A 101 -3.17 -15.28 -6.50
N VAL A 102 -3.98 -16.26 -6.17
CA VAL A 102 -4.44 -17.27 -7.12
C VAL A 102 -5.85 -17.73 -6.77
N ARG A 103 -6.68 -18.01 -7.77
CA ARG A 103 -8.00 -18.57 -7.57
C ARG A 103 -7.95 -20.08 -7.75
N LEU A 104 -8.27 -20.83 -6.71
CA LEU A 104 -8.27 -22.27 -6.65
C LEU A 104 -9.71 -22.81 -6.50
N ASP A 105 -9.91 -24.09 -6.76
CA ASP A 105 -11.17 -24.77 -6.46
C ASP A 105 -11.40 -24.77 -4.93
N PRO A 106 -12.47 -24.11 -4.44
CA PRO A 106 -12.76 -24.03 -3.00
C PRO A 106 -12.91 -25.41 -2.33
N ASN A 107 -13.34 -26.43 -3.09
CA ASN A 107 -13.52 -27.79 -2.56
C ASN A 107 -12.19 -28.50 -2.27
N ARG A 108 -11.10 -28.03 -2.88
CA ARG A 108 -9.74 -28.55 -2.69
C ARG A 108 -8.97 -27.85 -1.57
N LEU A 109 -9.52 -26.79 -0.99
CA LEU A 109 -8.89 -26.04 0.09
C LEU A 109 -9.12 -26.74 1.43
N ASN A 110 -8.08 -26.87 2.26
CA ASN A 110 -8.26 -27.29 3.65
C ASN A 110 -9.03 -26.23 4.45
N GLY A 111 -9.51 -26.60 5.65
CA GLY A 111 -10.35 -25.74 6.47
C GLY A 111 -9.73 -24.36 6.75
N ASP A 112 -8.45 -24.34 7.10
CA ASP A 112 -7.70 -23.13 7.42
C ASP A 112 -7.51 -22.19 6.22
N THR A 113 -7.21 -22.76 5.05
CA THR A 113 -7.08 -21.99 3.81
C THR A 113 -8.41 -21.42 3.39
N ARG A 114 -9.47 -22.25 3.45
CA ARG A 114 -10.84 -21.85 3.08
C ARG A 114 -11.35 -20.71 3.96
N ALA A 115 -11.06 -20.73 5.25
CA ALA A 115 -11.46 -19.68 6.20
C ALA A 115 -10.82 -18.31 5.90
N ARG A 116 -9.69 -18.30 5.18
CA ARG A 116 -8.97 -17.07 4.78
C ARG A 116 -9.17 -16.70 3.31
N ALA A 117 -9.74 -17.59 2.52
CA ALA A 117 -10.00 -17.38 1.11
C ALA A 117 -11.31 -16.59 0.88
N ALA A 118 -11.39 -15.93 -0.26
CA ALA A 118 -12.59 -15.24 -0.73
C ALA A 118 -12.91 -15.70 -2.15
N ASP A 119 -14.04 -16.35 -2.37
CA ASP A 119 -14.47 -16.90 -3.67
C ASP A 119 -13.38 -17.83 -4.33
N GLY A 120 -12.74 -18.66 -3.52
CA GLY A 120 -11.64 -19.52 -3.95
C GLY A 120 -10.30 -18.79 -4.14
N ILE A 121 -10.25 -17.47 -4.00
CA ILE A 121 -9.01 -16.71 -4.10
C ILE A 121 -8.27 -16.83 -2.77
N VAL A 122 -7.04 -17.32 -2.84
CA VAL A 122 -6.10 -17.39 -1.73
C VAL A 122 -5.00 -16.36 -1.91
N ALA A 123 -4.52 -15.79 -0.81
CA ALA A 123 -3.45 -14.80 -0.80
C ALA A 123 -2.35 -15.21 0.17
N TYR A 124 -1.11 -15.12 -0.30
CA TYR A 124 0.09 -15.42 0.48
C TYR A 124 1.16 -14.36 0.25
N SER A 125 2.11 -14.26 1.17
CA SER A 125 3.33 -13.50 0.92
C SER A 125 4.02 -14.05 -0.33
N ALA A 126 4.39 -13.18 -1.27
CA ALA A 126 5.17 -13.55 -2.45
C ALA A 126 6.67 -13.71 -2.14
N VAL A 127 7.08 -13.54 -0.88
CA VAL A 127 8.47 -13.60 -0.43
C VAL A 127 8.75 -14.92 0.26
N CYS A 128 9.70 -15.68 -0.30
CA CYS A 128 10.13 -16.98 0.23
C CYS A 128 10.69 -16.85 1.65
N THR A 129 10.31 -17.79 2.50
CA THR A 129 10.74 -17.80 3.92
C THR A 129 12.15 -18.34 4.14
N HIS A 130 12.83 -18.84 3.08
CA HIS A 130 14.23 -19.29 3.16
C HIS A 130 15.20 -18.10 3.19
N THR A 131 15.34 -17.39 2.07
CA THR A 131 16.29 -16.27 1.88
C THR A 131 15.65 -15.03 1.28
N GLY A 132 14.32 -14.98 1.18
CA GLY A 132 13.60 -13.81 0.73
C GLY A 132 13.49 -13.61 -0.79
N CYS A 133 13.74 -14.65 -1.60
CA CYS A 133 13.48 -14.59 -3.04
C CYS A 133 11.98 -14.50 -3.33
N ASP A 134 11.62 -13.97 -4.50
CA ASP A 134 10.24 -13.99 -4.97
C ASP A 134 9.80 -15.41 -5.34
N VAL A 135 8.56 -15.76 -4.98
CA VAL A 135 7.97 -17.06 -5.28
C VAL A 135 7.02 -16.88 -6.45
N TRP A 136 7.31 -17.50 -7.59
CA TRP A 136 6.52 -17.29 -8.82
C TRP A 136 6.39 -18.50 -9.75
N ASP A 137 7.17 -19.56 -9.56
CA ASP A 137 7.16 -20.73 -10.42
C ASP A 137 5.92 -21.59 -10.12
N TRP A 138 4.84 -21.32 -10.87
CA TRP A 138 3.53 -21.92 -10.68
C TRP A 138 3.42 -23.31 -11.27
N GLN A 139 2.89 -24.26 -10.50
CA GLN A 139 2.65 -25.63 -10.88
C GLN A 139 1.14 -25.91 -10.94
N PRO A 140 0.46 -25.68 -12.09
CA PRO A 140 -1.01 -25.73 -12.16
C PRO A 140 -1.59 -27.10 -11.84
N ALA A 141 -0.93 -28.19 -12.25
CA ALA A 141 -1.41 -29.56 -12.04
C ALA A 141 -1.52 -29.92 -10.55
N SER A 142 -0.57 -29.47 -9.74
CA SER A 142 -0.53 -29.75 -8.29
C SER A 142 -1.19 -28.64 -7.45
N GLY A 143 -1.31 -27.42 -7.99
CA GLY A 143 -1.72 -26.22 -7.23
C GLY A 143 -0.67 -25.82 -6.22
N THR A 144 0.61 -26.00 -6.57
CA THR A 144 1.77 -25.62 -5.75
C THR A 144 2.55 -24.50 -6.40
N ILE A 145 3.40 -23.84 -5.64
CA ILE A 145 4.29 -22.81 -6.17
C ILE A 145 5.71 -23.04 -5.66
N LYS A 146 6.70 -22.81 -6.52
CA LYS A 146 8.11 -22.98 -6.20
C LYS A 146 8.85 -21.66 -6.13
N CYS A 147 9.82 -21.62 -5.22
CA CYS A 147 10.83 -20.57 -5.20
C CYS A 147 11.97 -20.98 -6.15
N PRO A 148 12.31 -20.19 -7.17
CA PRO A 148 13.33 -20.57 -8.15
C PRO A 148 14.75 -20.56 -7.59
N CYS A 149 14.99 -19.88 -6.46
CA CYS A 149 16.36 -19.76 -5.90
C CYS A 149 16.89 -21.09 -5.33
N HIS A 150 16.08 -21.79 -4.52
CA HIS A 150 16.52 -23.01 -3.86
C HIS A 150 15.42 -24.07 -3.84
N PHE A 151 14.45 -23.97 -4.77
CA PHE A 151 13.41 -24.94 -5.05
C PHE A 151 12.50 -25.32 -3.88
N SER A 152 12.36 -24.42 -2.87
CA SER A 152 11.33 -24.61 -1.85
C SER A 152 9.95 -24.59 -2.52
N GLU A 153 9.13 -25.61 -2.25
CA GLU A 153 7.81 -25.81 -2.82
C GLU A 153 6.74 -25.68 -1.75
N PHE A 154 5.66 -24.95 -2.09
CA PHE A 154 4.58 -24.62 -1.15
C PHE A 154 3.22 -25.06 -1.71
N ASP A 155 2.43 -25.76 -0.89
CA ASP A 155 1.07 -26.17 -1.24
C ASP A 155 0.07 -25.08 -0.86
N LEU A 156 -0.41 -24.34 -1.87
CA LEU A 156 -1.32 -23.22 -1.65
C LEU A 156 -2.72 -23.64 -1.19
N LYS A 157 -3.10 -24.91 -1.35
CA LYS A 157 -4.37 -25.46 -0.87
C LYS A 157 -4.33 -25.75 0.64
N GLU A 158 -3.13 -25.93 1.19
CA GLU A 158 -2.90 -26.31 2.58
C GLU A 158 -2.12 -25.23 3.35
N SER A 159 -2.63 -24.00 3.32
CA SER A 159 -2.03 -22.83 4.01
C SER A 159 -0.57 -22.59 3.61
N ALA A 160 -0.23 -22.82 2.36
CA ALA A 160 1.11 -22.72 1.79
C ALA A 160 2.18 -23.45 2.61
N ARG A 161 1.86 -24.65 3.11
CA ARG A 161 2.83 -25.48 3.83
C ARG A 161 3.98 -25.88 2.92
N VAL A 162 5.14 -26.02 3.47
CA VAL A 162 6.33 -26.48 2.75
C VAL A 162 6.16 -27.96 2.41
N LEU A 163 6.32 -28.29 1.13
CA LEU A 163 6.36 -29.67 0.64
C LEU A 163 7.79 -30.19 0.49
N ASN A 164 8.66 -29.29 0.01
CA ASN A 164 10.05 -29.62 -0.28
C ASN A 164 10.95 -28.37 -0.18
N GLY A 165 12.26 -28.57 -0.09
CA GLY A 165 13.26 -27.52 -0.09
C GLY A 165 13.57 -26.92 1.29
N PRO A 166 14.50 -25.96 1.32
CA PRO A 166 15.08 -25.46 2.59
C PRO A 166 14.22 -24.40 3.32
N ALA A 167 13.06 -24.01 2.82
CA ALA A 167 12.21 -23.04 3.51
C ALA A 167 11.81 -23.56 4.91
N PRO A 168 12.09 -22.80 5.99
CA PRO A 168 11.87 -23.30 7.35
C PRO A 168 10.39 -23.27 7.75
N ARG A 169 9.53 -22.55 7.02
CA ARG A 169 8.12 -22.37 7.35
C ARG A 169 7.28 -22.02 6.14
N ARG A 170 5.96 -22.22 6.29
CA ARG A 170 4.96 -21.85 5.26
C ARG A 170 5.04 -20.38 4.85
N LEU A 171 4.52 -20.05 3.66
CA LEU A 171 4.30 -18.65 3.31
C LEU A 171 3.17 -18.08 4.19
N PRO A 172 3.35 -16.89 4.76
CA PRO A 172 2.30 -16.20 5.51
C PRO A 172 1.05 -15.98 4.65
N ALA A 173 -0.11 -16.33 5.19
CA ALA A 173 -1.39 -16.13 4.53
C ALA A 173 -1.95 -14.74 4.81
N LEU A 174 -2.59 -14.11 3.82
CA LEU A 174 -3.32 -12.87 3.98
C LEU A 174 -4.82 -13.16 3.85
N PRO A 175 -5.62 -12.98 4.92
CA PRO A 175 -7.07 -13.19 4.86
C PRO A 175 -7.73 -12.22 3.89
N LEU A 176 -8.65 -12.72 3.07
CA LEU A 176 -9.39 -11.95 2.09
C LEU A 176 -10.89 -11.97 2.34
N LYS A 177 -11.57 -10.98 1.78
CA LYS A 177 -13.01 -10.92 1.54
C LYS A 177 -13.26 -10.35 0.14
N VAL A 178 -14.47 -10.51 -0.40
CA VAL A 178 -14.87 -9.84 -1.64
C VAL A 178 -15.67 -8.59 -1.29
N VAL A 179 -15.30 -7.45 -1.86
CA VAL A 179 -16.04 -6.19 -1.77
C VAL A 179 -16.12 -5.58 -3.16
N ASP A 180 -17.32 -5.29 -3.64
CA ASP A 180 -17.58 -4.67 -4.96
C ASP A 180 -16.88 -5.43 -6.11
N GLY A 181 -16.93 -6.77 -6.10
CA GLY A 181 -16.33 -7.60 -7.14
C GLY A 181 -14.79 -7.63 -7.16
N ALA A 182 -14.14 -7.20 -6.07
CA ALA A 182 -12.69 -7.19 -5.94
C ALA A 182 -12.22 -7.90 -4.65
N PRO A 183 -11.12 -8.67 -4.72
CA PRO A 183 -10.49 -9.20 -3.52
C PRO A 183 -9.96 -8.05 -2.66
N THR A 184 -10.31 -8.09 -1.40
CA THR A 184 -10.02 -7.04 -0.41
C THR A 184 -9.44 -7.67 0.84
N VAL A 185 -8.49 -7.02 1.46
CA VAL A 185 -7.83 -7.50 2.68
C VAL A 185 -8.83 -7.54 3.83
N ALA A 186 -8.95 -8.69 4.50
CA ALA A 186 -9.82 -8.88 5.65
C ALA A 186 -9.08 -8.79 6.99
N GLY A 187 -7.74 -8.87 6.99
CA GLY A 187 -6.92 -8.79 8.19
C GLY A 187 -5.42 -8.80 7.86
N GLY A 188 -4.57 -8.64 8.84
CA GLY A 188 -3.13 -8.72 8.67
C GLY A 188 -2.63 -10.13 8.29
N PHE A 189 -1.36 -10.24 7.88
CA PHE A 189 -0.75 -11.53 7.60
C PHE A 189 -0.83 -12.49 8.81
N VAL A 190 -1.25 -13.71 8.55
CA VAL A 190 -1.12 -14.83 9.49
C VAL A 190 0.25 -15.46 9.29
N GLY A 191 1.16 -15.14 10.20
CA GLY A 191 2.58 -15.44 10.10
C GLY A 191 3.42 -14.23 9.70
N ARG A 192 4.74 -14.33 9.84
CA ARG A 192 5.69 -13.25 9.56
C ARG A 192 6.17 -13.33 8.11
N PRO A 193 5.94 -12.31 7.25
CA PRO A 193 6.50 -12.25 5.90
C PRO A 193 8.03 -12.14 5.89
N GLY A 194 8.64 -12.71 4.84
CA GLY A 194 10.07 -12.70 4.64
C GLY A 194 10.80 -13.83 5.36
N PHE A 195 12.11 -13.75 5.38
CA PHE A 195 13.00 -14.73 6.02
C PHE A 195 13.48 -14.21 7.38
N GLU A 196 13.95 -15.10 8.21
CA GLU A 196 14.63 -14.74 9.46
C GLU A 196 16.10 -14.47 9.14
N THR A 197 16.53 -13.22 9.32
CA THR A 197 17.97 -12.94 9.44
C THR A 197 18.36 -13.56 10.77
N GLY A 198 19.13 -14.67 10.73
CA GLY A 198 19.64 -15.31 11.92
C GLY A 198 20.22 -14.25 12.85
N GLY A 199 19.59 -14.07 14.00
CA GLY A 199 20.19 -13.34 15.10
C GLY A 199 21.36 -14.17 15.56
N GLY A 200 22.59 -13.70 15.26
CA GLY A 200 23.79 -14.17 15.90
C GLY A 200 23.82 -13.71 17.36
#